data_1965fe3f96321e80248d959e8903abd5
#
_entry.id   1965fe3f96321e80248d959e8903abd5
#
_cell.length_a   1.000
_cell.length_b   1.000
_cell.length_c   1.000
_cell.angle_alpha   90.00
_cell.angle_beta   90.00
_cell.angle_gamma   90.00
#
_symmetry.space_group_name_H-M   'P 1'
#
loop_
_entity.id
_entity.type
_entity.pdbx_description
1 polymer ?
#
loop_
_entity_poly.entity_id
_entity_poly.type
_entity_poly.pdbx_seq_one_letter_code
_entity_poly.pdbx_strand_id
1 'polypeptide(L)'
;SPVNISGKYFNFVPYGVDPETHRIDYDKVLEIAKECKPKMIVAGASAYPRIIDFAKLREIADTVGAYLMVDMAHIAGLVAAGVHPNPVPYCEFVTTTTHKTLRGPRGGLILCREEFAKQIDKAIFPGTQGGPLMHVIAAKAVCFGEALKPEFKEYGKKIVSNCKALADGLLKRGNKLVSGGTDNHVLLMDLRDTDVTGKELEAR
;
A
#
# COMPACT_ATOMS: atom_id res chain seq x y z
N SER A 1 5.49 -10.57 -9.68
CA SER A 1 4.93 -10.97 -10.98
C SER A 1 6.04 -11.30 -11.96
N PRO A 2 5.94 -12.38 -12.74
CA PRO A 2 6.98 -12.78 -13.71
C PRO A 2 7.14 -11.78 -14.87
N VAL A 3 6.16 -10.89 -15.07
CA VAL A 3 6.25 -9.84 -16.10
C VAL A 3 6.97 -8.59 -15.62
N ASN A 4 7.07 -8.37 -14.31
CA ASN A 4 7.77 -7.23 -13.76
C ASN A 4 9.28 -7.46 -13.76
N ILE A 5 10.06 -6.39 -13.95
CA ILE A 5 11.52 -6.47 -13.92
C ILE A 5 12.03 -7.00 -12.57
N SER A 6 11.42 -6.64 -11.48
CA SER A 6 11.71 -7.17 -10.15
C SER A 6 11.54 -8.68 -10.06
N GLY A 7 10.48 -9.24 -10.66
CA GLY A 7 10.28 -10.69 -10.71
C GLY A 7 11.27 -11.44 -11.61
N LYS A 8 11.99 -10.72 -12.50
CA LYS A 8 13.07 -11.29 -13.31
C LYS A 8 14.43 -11.29 -12.59
N TYR A 9 14.68 -10.28 -11.74
CA TYR A 9 15.96 -10.14 -11.06
C TYR A 9 16.01 -10.80 -9.68
N PHE A 10 14.85 -10.97 -9.03
CA PHE A 10 14.77 -11.49 -7.67
C PHE A 10 13.84 -12.70 -7.58
N ASN A 11 14.18 -13.61 -6.67
CA ASN A 11 13.33 -14.75 -6.34
C ASN A 11 12.24 -14.28 -5.34
N PHE A 12 11.06 -13.95 -5.85
CA PHE A 12 9.91 -13.56 -5.04
C PHE A 12 9.13 -14.81 -4.59
N VAL A 13 8.99 -14.95 -3.27
CA VAL A 13 8.08 -15.91 -2.65
C VAL A 13 6.86 -15.14 -2.18
N PRO A 14 5.67 -15.36 -2.79
CA PRO A 14 4.47 -14.61 -2.43
C PRO A 14 3.86 -15.12 -1.14
N TYR A 15 3.29 -14.23 -0.35
CA TYR A 15 2.28 -14.53 0.65
C TYR A 15 0.94 -13.94 0.20
N GLY A 16 -0.15 -14.55 0.61
CA GLY A 16 -1.49 -14.15 0.21
C GLY A 16 -2.34 -13.73 1.40
N VAL A 17 -3.64 -13.79 1.17
CA VAL A 17 -4.66 -13.63 2.20
C VAL A 17 -5.25 -15.01 2.52
N ASP A 18 -5.79 -15.15 3.70
CA ASP A 18 -6.58 -16.32 4.07
C ASP A 18 -7.80 -16.45 3.12
N PRO A 19 -8.08 -17.64 2.58
CA PRO A 19 -9.12 -17.83 1.56
C PRO A 19 -10.55 -17.64 2.09
N GLU A 20 -10.79 -17.78 3.39
CA GLU A 20 -12.11 -17.64 3.99
C GLU A 20 -12.37 -16.19 4.44
N THR A 21 -11.41 -15.61 5.15
CA THR A 21 -11.55 -14.26 5.70
C THR A 21 -11.14 -13.17 4.71
N HIS A 22 -10.38 -13.51 3.67
CA HIS A 22 -9.75 -12.60 2.72
C HIS A 22 -8.84 -11.53 3.39
N ARG A 23 -8.28 -11.87 4.56
CA ARG A 23 -7.36 -11.02 5.33
C ARG A 23 -5.96 -11.61 5.32
N ILE A 24 -4.96 -10.74 5.52
CA ILE A 24 -3.57 -11.19 5.68
C ILE A 24 -3.50 -12.05 6.94
N ASP A 25 -3.03 -13.26 6.77
CA ASP A 25 -2.71 -14.19 7.86
C ASP A 25 -1.24 -14.02 8.23
N TYR A 26 -0.97 -13.29 9.30
CA TYR A 26 0.39 -12.97 9.73
C TYR A 26 1.16 -14.19 10.25
N ASP A 27 0.47 -15.21 10.78
CA ASP A 27 1.11 -16.45 11.21
C ASP A 27 1.60 -17.22 9.98
N LYS A 28 0.80 -17.25 8.91
CA LYS A 28 1.21 -17.83 7.63
C LYS A 28 2.36 -17.06 6.98
N VAL A 29 2.36 -15.71 7.07
CA VAL A 29 3.49 -14.91 6.62
C VAL A 29 4.77 -15.29 7.38
N LEU A 30 4.69 -15.48 8.70
CA LEU A 30 5.83 -15.90 9.52
C LEU A 30 6.34 -17.30 9.13
N GLU A 31 5.45 -18.26 8.89
CA GLU A 31 5.81 -19.59 8.43
C GLU A 31 6.60 -19.54 7.11
N ILE A 32 6.05 -18.84 6.10
CA ILE A 32 6.69 -18.67 4.80
C ILE A 32 8.04 -17.96 4.95
N ALA A 33 8.12 -16.93 5.79
CA ALA A 33 9.37 -16.20 6.02
C ALA A 33 10.44 -17.06 6.67
N LYS A 34 10.08 -17.94 7.63
CA LYS A 34 11.01 -18.90 8.24
C LYS A 34 11.53 -19.94 7.25
N GLU A 35 10.68 -20.37 6.34
CA GLU A 35 11.02 -21.34 5.30
C GLU A 35 11.95 -20.74 4.25
N CYS A 36 11.56 -19.61 3.64
CA CYS A 36 12.30 -19.02 2.53
C CYS A 36 13.46 -18.10 2.95
N LYS A 37 13.52 -17.68 4.21
CA LYS A 37 14.57 -16.81 4.79
C LYS A 37 14.88 -15.59 3.91
N PRO A 38 13.91 -14.71 3.68
CA PRO A 38 14.07 -13.61 2.75
C PRO A 38 15.08 -12.58 3.28
N LYS A 39 15.77 -11.90 2.38
CA LYS A 39 16.57 -10.72 2.74
C LYS A 39 15.70 -9.49 3.02
N MET A 40 14.52 -9.46 2.41
CA MET A 40 13.56 -8.36 2.54
C MET A 40 12.13 -8.89 2.46
N ILE A 41 11.28 -8.43 3.37
CA ILE A 41 9.84 -8.61 3.29
C ILE A 41 9.26 -7.33 2.69
N VAL A 42 8.47 -7.49 1.62
CA VAL A 42 7.77 -6.38 0.96
C VAL A 42 6.30 -6.44 1.30
N ALA A 43 5.78 -5.37 1.87
CA ALA A 43 4.37 -5.23 2.22
C ALA A 43 3.75 -4.01 1.53
N GLY A 44 2.43 -3.91 1.62
CA GLY A 44 1.63 -2.93 0.90
C GLY A 44 0.77 -3.59 -0.15
N ALA A 45 -0.29 -2.92 -0.57
CA ALA A 45 -1.24 -3.49 -1.50
C ALA A 45 -1.97 -2.40 -2.31
N SER A 46 -2.37 -2.74 -3.53
CA SER A 46 -3.19 -1.87 -4.38
C SER A 46 -4.70 -2.04 -4.10
N ALA A 47 -5.12 -3.23 -3.69
CA ALA A 47 -6.52 -3.61 -3.59
C ALA A 47 -6.84 -4.37 -2.30
N TYR A 48 -6.25 -3.97 -1.19
CA TYR A 48 -6.54 -4.56 0.12
C TYR A 48 -7.41 -3.61 0.94
N PRO A 49 -8.67 -3.97 1.24
CA PRO A 49 -9.63 -3.05 1.85
C PRO A 49 -9.52 -2.96 3.38
N ARG A 50 -8.56 -3.62 4.00
CA ARG A 50 -8.40 -3.67 5.45
C ARG A 50 -7.12 -2.99 5.91
N ILE A 51 -7.05 -2.72 7.21
CA ILE A 51 -5.84 -2.21 7.85
C ILE A 51 -4.72 -3.24 7.75
N ILE A 52 -3.50 -2.77 7.45
CA ILE A 52 -2.28 -3.59 7.49
C ILE A 52 -1.59 -3.33 8.83
N ASP A 53 -1.27 -4.41 9.54
CA ASP A 53 -0.53 -4.34 10.81
C ASP A 53 0.98 -4.32 10.55
N PHE A 54 1.53 -3.11 10.51
CA PHE A 54 2.96 -2.93 10.26
C PHE A 54 3.84 -3.34 11.46
N ALA A 55 3.30 -3.27 12.68
CA ALA A 55 4.02 -3.73 13.87
C ALA A 55 4.22 -5.25 13.80
N LYS A 56 3.17 -5.99 13.42
CA LYS A 56 3.25 -7.44 13.26
C LYS A 56 4.23 -7.84 12.15
N LEU A 57 4.23 -7.12 11.04
CA LEU A 57 5.20 -7.34 9.96
C LEU A 57 6.64 -7.05 10.40
N ARG A 58 6.86 -6.05 11.27
CA ARG A 58 8.16 -5.78 11.87
C ARG A 58 8.64 -6.95 12.74
N GLU A 59 7.78 -7.46 13.62
CA GLU A 59 8.09 -8.64 14.43
C GLU A 59 8.49 -9.85 13.58
N ILE A 60 7.78 -10.08 12.48
CA ILE A 60 8.09 -11.16 11.54
C ILE A 60 9.46 -10.94 10.89
N ALA A 61 9.71 -9.72 10.40
CA ALA A 61 10.98 -9.40 9.75
C ALA A 61 12.16 -9.52 10.72
N ASP A 62 12.02 -9.08 11.98
CA ASP A 62 13.02 -9.24 13.02
C ASP A 62 13.29 -10.71 13.32
N THR A 63 12.24 -11.53 13.38
CA THR A 63 12.35 -12.97 13.65
C THR A 63 13.24 -13.70 12.64
N VAL A 64 13.22 -13.26 11.38
CA VAL A 64 13.99 -13.92 10.30
C VAL A 64 15.22 -13.11 9.87
N GLY A 65 15.49 -11.96 10.50
CA GLY A 65 16.62 -11.08 10.19
C GLY A 65 16.49 -10.39 8.82
N ALA A 66 15.26 -10.11 8.38
CA ALA A 66 14.98 -9.46 7.10
C ALA A 66 14.76 -7.95 7.26
N TYR A 67 15.07 -7.19 6.21
CA TYR A 67 14.56 -5.82 6.08
C TYR A 67 13.07 -5.81 5.83
N LEU A 68 12.39 -4.78 6.33
CA LEU A 68 10.98 -4.52 6.00
C LEU A 68 10.87 -3.32 5.07
N MET A 69 10.26 -3.52 3.92
CA MET A 69 9.89 -2.47 2.97
C MET A 69 8.38 -2.42 2.84
N VAL A 70 7.81 -1.23 2.92
CA VAL A 70 6.37 -1.02 2.69
C VAL A 70 6.16 -0.07 1.53
N ASP A 71 5.40 -0.50 0.52
CA ASP A 71 4.84 0.40 -0.47
C ASP A 71 3.46 0.88 -0.01
N MET A 72 3.38 2.14 0.41
CA MET A 72 2.14 2.74 0.90
C MET A 72 1.41 3.57 -0.16
N ALA A 73 1.74 3.40 -1.44
CA ALA A 73 1.25 4.27 -2.52
C ALA A 73 -0.27 4.48 -2.51
N HIS A 74 -1.05 3.43 -2.27
CA HIS A 74 -2.51 3.53 -2.24
C HIS A 74 -3.04 4.23 -0.99
N ILE A 75 -2.37 4.08 0.14
CA ILE A 75 -2.83 4.59 1.44
C ILE A 75 -2.06 5.82 1.91
N ALA A 76 -1.10 6.33 1.16
CA ALA A 76 -0.21 7.42 1.60
C ALA A 76 -0.97 8.67 2.06
N GLY A 77 -2.03 9.06 1.35
CA GLY A 77 -2.89 10.17 1.77
C GLY A 77 -3.64 9.89 3.07
N LEU A 78 -4.06 8.65 3.30
CA LEU A 78 -4.73 8.24 4.55
C LEU A 78 -3.76 8.21 5.73
N VAL A 79 -2.51 7.79 5.48
CA VAL A 79 -1.42 7.86 6.47
C VAL A 79 -1.11 9.31 6.83
N ALA A 80 -0.96 10.19 5.83
CA ALA A 80 -0.73 11.62 6.05
C ALA A 80 -1.89 12.29 6.80
N ALA A 81 -3.13 11.88 6.54
CA ALA A 81 -4.32 12.35 7.25
C ALA A 81 -4.48 11.76 8.65
N GLY A 82 -3.68 10.77 9.04
CA GLY A 82 -3.77 10.09 10.34
C GLY A 82 -4.97 9.16 10.49
N VAL A 83 -5.54 8.68 9.38
CA VAL A 83 -6.70 7.76 9.37
C VAL A 83 -6.34 6.32 8.96
N HIS A 84 -5.07 6.06 8.74
CA HIS A 84 -4.48 4.73 8.57
C HIS A 84 -3.16 4.66 9.35
N PRO A 85 -2.78 3.50 9.92
CA PRO A 85 -1.49 3.32 10.58
C PRO A 85 -0.32 3.73 9.69
N ASN A 86 0.70 4.35 10.30
CA ASN A 86 1.90 4.82 9.61
C ASN A 86 2.96 3.72 9.58
N PRO A 87 3.44 3.26 8.41
CA PRO A 87 4.49 2.24 8.31
C PRO A 87 5.89 2.75 8.65
N VAL A 88 6.14 4.05 8.54
CA VAL A 88 7.50 4.65 8.64
C VAL A 88 8.27 4.24 9.90
N PRO A 89 7.68 4.20 11.11
CA PRO A 89 8.40 3.79 12.32
C PRO A 89 8.88 2.34 12.31
N TYR A 90 8.28 1.49 11.50
CA TYR A 90 8.52 0.03 11.49
C TYR A 90 9.46 -0.44 10.40
N CYS A 91 9.76 0.39 9.40
CA CYS A 91 10.40 -0.05 8.17
C CYS A 91 11.81 0.54 8.00
N GLU A 92 12.66 -0.18 7.29
CA GLU A 92 13.90 0.38 6.74
C GLU A 92 13.62 1.24 5.52
N PHE A 93 12.64 0.82 4.70
CA PHE A 93 12.28 1.50 3.45
C PHE A 93 10.78 1.66 3.33
N VAL A 94 10.33 2.84 2.94
CA VAL A 94 8.93 3.09 2.58
C VAL A 94 8.88 3.77 1.23
N THR A 95 8.16 3.19 0.30
CA THR A 95 7.94 3.78 -1.02
C THR A 95 6.51 4.27 -1.16
N THR A 96 6.30 5.29 -1.96
CA THR A 96 4.97 5.74 -2.33
C THR A 96 4.96 6.46 -3.67
N THR A 97 3.79 6.50 -4.28
CA THR A 97 3.46 7.46 -5.32
C THR A 97 2.87 8.72 -4.69
N THR A 98 2.92 9.83 -5.41
CA THR A 98 2.32 11.11 -4.96
C THR A 98 0.93 11.37 -5.55
N HIS A 99 0.50 10.61 -6.55
CA HIS A 99 -0.68 10.88 -7.38
C HIS A 99 -1.91 10.00 -7.09
N LYS A 100 -1.96 9.31 -5.95
CA LYS A 100 -3.12 8.53 -5.52
C LYS A 100 -3.84 9.27 -4.37
N THR A 101 -4.08 8.62 -3.24
CA THR A 101 -4.76 9.27 -2.09
C THR A 101 -4.02 10.50 -1.56
N LEU A 102 -2.72 10.63 -1.81
CA LEU A 102 -1.96 11.82 -1.44
C LEU A 102 -2.32 13.06 -2.30
N ARG A 103 -2.99 12.87 -3.45
CA ARG A 103 -3.58 13.93 -4.28
C ARG A 103 -2.55 14.88 -4.92
N GLY A 104 -1.34 14.39 -5.17
CA GLY A 104 -0.25 15.17 -5.75
C GLY A 104 0.00 14.89 -7.23
N PRO A 105 1.11 15.40 -7.79
CA PRO A 105 1.52 15.15 -9.16
C PRO A 105 1.95 13.70 -9.36
N ARG A 106 1.96 13.25 -10.60
CA ARG A 106 2.51 11.94 -10.96
C ARG A 106 4.01 11.90 -10.64
N GLY A 107 4.36 11.00 -9.75
CA GLY A 107 5.73 10.80 -9.28
C GLY A 107 5.77 9.82 -8.12
N GLY A 108 6.96 9.60 -7.60
CA GLY A 108 7.20 8.76 -6.44
C GLY A 108 8.17 9.41 -5.47
N LEU A 109 8.29 8.82 -4.31
CA LEU A 109 9.34 9.11 -3.34
C LEU A 109 9.70 7.85 -2.55
N ILE A 110 10.88 7.87 -1.99
CA ILE A 110 11.39 6.85 -1.09
C ILE A 110 11.73 7.53 0.23
N LEU A 111 11.26 6.95 1.33
CA LEU A 111 11.69 7.26 2.68
C LEU A 111 12.53 6.09 3.16
N CYS A 112 13.63 6.35 3.83
CA CYS A 112 14.47 5.30 4.39
C CYS A 112 15.11 5.76 5.71
N ARG A 113 15.66 4.80 6.47
CA ARG A 113 16.50 5.13 7.61
C ARG A 113 17.80 5.82 7.13
N GLU A 114 18.33 6.71 7.94
CA GLU A 114 19.50 7.54 7.61
C GLU A 114 20.72 6.71 7.13
N GLU A 115 20.93 5.57 7.73
CA GLU A 115 22.03 4.67 7.37
C GLU A 115 22.03 4.19 5.92
N PHE A 116 20.84 4.17 5.26
CA PHE A 116 20.65 3.75 3.87
C PHE A 116 20.60 4.92 2.89
N ALA A 117 20.49 6.17 3.37
CA ALA A 117 20.20 7.34 2.53
C ALA A 117 21.20 7.49 1.37
N LYS A 118 22.51 7.44 1.66
CA LYS A 118 23.55 7.57 0.64
C LYS A 118 23.50 6.47 -0.42
N GLN A 119 23.12 5.24 -0.03
CA GLN A 119 23.01 4.12 -0.97
C GLN A 119 21.80 4.29 -1.87
N ILE A 120 20.67 4.72 -1.31
CA ILE A 120 19.42 5.01 -2.06
C ILE A 120 19.65 6.15 -3.03
N ASP A 121 20.23 7.27 -2.58
CA ASP A 121 20.54 8.43 -3.44
C ASP A 121 21.40 8.02 -4.63
N LYS A 122 22.46 7.25 -4.38
CA LYS A 122 23.35 6.76 -5.45
C LYS A 122 22.66 5.78 -6.40
N ALA A 123 21.75 4.96 -5.90
CA ALA A 123 20.97 4.02 -6.71
C ALA A 123 19.96 4.77 -7.61
N ILE A 124 19.41 5.88 -7.13
CA ILE A 124 18.53 6.74 -7.91
C ILE A 124 19.35 7.55 -8.92
N PHE A 125 20.35 8.31 -8.46
CA PHE A 125 21.19 9.13 -9.34
C PHE A 125 22.67 8.91 -9.01
N PRO A 126 23.51 8.51 -10.00
CA PRO A 126 23.17 8.26 -11.40
C PRO A 126 22.75 6.81 -11.73
N GLY A 127 22.38 5.99 -10.71
CA GLY A 127 22.18 4.55 -10.89
C GLY A 127 21.06 4.18 -11.86
N THR A 128 19.88 4.78 -11.70
CA THR A 128 18.68 4.44 -12.49
C THR A 128 18.02 5.64 -13.16
N GLN A 129 18.27 6.87 -12.69
CA GLN A 129 17.66 8.11 -13.18
C GLN A 129 18.72 9.15 -13.49
N GLY A 130 18.31 10.21 -14.23
CA GLY A 130 19.12 11.37 -14.56
C GLY A 130 18.49 12.66 -14.03
N GLY A 131 18.52 13.74 -14.82
CA GLY A 131 17.99 15.04 -14.44
C GLY A 131 16.52 14.99 -14.05
N PRO A 132 16.14 15.55 -12.89
CA PRO A 132 14.78 15.49 -12.39
C PRO A 132 13.86 16.50 -13.10
N LEU A 133 12.56 16.20 -13.10
CA LEU A 133 11.52 17.10 -13.59
C LEU A 133 11.19 18.13 -12.49
N MET A 134 11.77 19.32 -12.56
CA MET A 134 11.67 20.33 -11.52
C MET A 134 10.23 20.84 -11.28
N HIS A 135 9.41 20.90 -12.34
CA HIS A 135 7.98 21.23 -12.19
C HIS A 135 7.21 20.19 -11.36
N VAL A 136 7.58 18.89 -11.47
CA VAL A 136 7.00 17.83 -10.62
C VAL A 136 7.46 17.99 -9.18
N ILE A 137 8.73 18.35 -8.94
CA ILE A 137 9.26 18.60 -7.59
C ILE A 137 8.52 19.78 -6.95
N ALA A 138 8.34 20.88 -7.67
CA ALA A 138 7.58 22.03 -7.19
C ALA A 138 6.12 21.66 -6.86
N ALA A 139 5.47 20.87 -7.72
CA ALA A 139 4.12 20.36 -7.46
C ALA A 139 4.04 19.43 -6.26
N LYS A 140 5.08 18.61 -6.01
CA LYS A 140 5.17 17.80 -4.78
C LYS A 140 5.24 18.68 -3.52
N ALA A 141 6.00 19.78 -3.56
CA ALA A 141 6.11 20.70 -2.43
C ALA A 141 4.73 21.32 -2.09
N VAL A 142 3.94 21.72 -3.10
CA VAL A 142 2.57 22.20 -2.90
C VAL A 142 1.69 21.09 -2.31
N CYS A 143 1.74 19.89 -2.88
CA CYS A 143 1.00 18.71 -2.38
C CYS A 143 1.28 18.43 -0.90
N PHE A 144 2.54 18.44 -0.50
CA PHE A 144 2.92 18.20 0.90
C PHE A 144 2.49 19.34 1.81
N GLY A 145 2.61 20.58 1.34
CA GLY A 145 2.09 21.75 2.05
C GLY A 145 0.57 21.69 2.28
N GLU A 146 -0.20 21.17 1.31
CA GLU A 146 -1.63 20.90 1.48
C GLU A 146 -1.89 19.75 2.47
N ALA A 147 -1.12 18.67 2.38
CA ALA A 147 -1.27 17.50 3.25
C ALA A 147 -1.00 17.80 4.74
N LEU A 148 -0.23 18.84 5.04
CA LEU A 148 0.02 19.31 6.41
C LEU A 148 -1.15 20.10 7.01
N LYS A 149 -2.11 20.55 6.21
CA LYS A 149 -3.23 21.39 6.67
C LYS A 149 -4.31 20.55 7.36
N PRO A 150 -5.04 21.12 8.33
CA PRO A 150 -6.16 20.45 9.00
C PRO A 150 -7.24 19.95 8.03
N GLU A 151 -7.49 20.68 6.96
CA GLU A 151 -8.49 20.33 5.94
C GLU A 151 -8.18 19.00 5.25
N PHE A 152 -6.91 18.65 5.13
CA PHE A 152 -6.51 17.36 4.56
C PHE A 152 -6.87 16.19 5.48
N LYS A 153 -6.80 16.40 6.79
CA LYS A 153 -7.25 15.39 7.77
C LYS A 153 -8.75 15.13 7.63
N GLU A 154 -9.54 16.19 7.51
CA GLU A 154 -10.98 16.06 7.29
C GLU A 154 -11.30 15.40 5.94
N TYR A 155 -10.54 15.71 4.90
CA TYR A 155 -10.62 15.02 3.62
C TYR A 155 -10.37 13.51 3.75
N GLY A 156 -9.31 13.11 4.45
CA GLY A 156 -9.01 11.70 4.71
C GLY A 156 -10.11 10.96 5.48
N LYS A 157 -10.68 11.59 6.52
CA LYS A 157 -11.83 11.04 7.25
C LYS A 157 -13.05 10.85 6.35
N LYS A 158 -13.34 11.81 5.47
CA LYS A 158 -14.45 11.71 4.51
C LYS A 158 -14.24 10.59 3.50
N ILE A 159 -13.02 10.37 3.03
CA ILE A 159 -12.71 9.24 2.15
C ILE A 159 -13.11 7.92 2.81
N VAL A 160 -12.66 7.68 4.04
CA VAL A 160 -12.94 6.43 4.76
C VAL A 160 -14.44 6.29 5.04
N SER A 161 -15.09 7.34 5.54
CA SER A 161 -16.53 7.30 5.87
C SER A 161 -17.40 7.09 4.63
N ASN A 162 -17.07 7.71 3.51
CA ASN A 162 -17.80 7.54 2.25
C ASN A 162 -17.64 6.12 1.68
N CYS A 163 -16.42 5.58 1.72
CA CYS A 163 -16.18 4.20 1.28
C CYS A 163 -16.94 3.20 2.16
N LYS A 164 -16.97 3.43 3.48
CA LYS A 164 -17.75 2.62 4.42
C LYS A 164 -19.24 2.70 4.14
N ALA A 165 -19.78 3.89 3.93
CA ALA A 165 -21.19 4.08 3.61
C ALA A 165 -21.60 3.37 2.29
N LEU A 166 -20.71 3.43 1.28
CA LEU A 166 -20.90 2.69 0.03
C LEU A 166 -20.89 1.17 0.29
N ALA A 167 -19.91 0.67 1.04
CA ALA A 167 -19.84 -0.74 1.41
C ALA A 167 -21.09 -1.22 2.13
N ASP A 168 -21.55 -0.47 3.15
CA ASP A 168 -22.77 -0.78 3.90
C ASP A 168 -24.01 -0.77 2.99
N GLY A 169 -24.09 0.17 2.04
CA GLY A 169 -25.17 0.25 1.06
C GLY A 169 -25.21 -0.92 0.10
N LEU A 170 -24.05 -1.41 -0.32
CA LEU A 170 -23.92 -2.60 -1.19
C LEU A 170 -24.30 -3.89 -0.43
N LEU A 171 -23.80 -4.06 0.80
CA LEU A 171 -24.12 -5.20 1.65
C LEU A 171 -25.63 -5.28 1.95
N LYS A 172 -26.28 -4.15 2.27
CA LYS A 172 -27.73 -4.07 2.49
C LYS A 172 -28.55 -4.50 1.27
N ARG A 173 -28.00 -4.40 0.07
CA ARG A 173 -28.61 -4.84 -1.19
C ARG A 173 -28.26 -6.26 -1.59
N GLY A 174 -27.64 -7.03 -0.69
CA GLY A 174 -27.30 -8.43 -0.91
C GLY A 174 -26.02 -8.67 -1.70
N ASN A 175 -25.24 -7.62 -1.99
CA ASN A 175 -23.93 -7.81 -2.64
C ASN A 175 -22.92 -8.37 -1.64
N LYS A 176 -21.99 -9.18 -2.12
CA LYS A 176 -20.86 -9.68 -1.34
C LYS A 176 -19.64 -8.77 -1.50
N LEU A 177 -18.94 -8.51 -0.41
CA LEU A 177 -17.70 -7.77 -0.42
C LEU A 177 -16.55 -8.66 0.08
N VAL A 178 -15.43 -8.61 -0.60
CA VAL A 178 -14.19 -9.26 -0.17
C VAL A 178 -13.85 -8.76 1.25
N SER A 179 -13.48 -9.66 2.15
CA SER A 179 -13.25 -9.42 3.57
C SER A 179 -14.44 -8.84 4.36
N GLY A 180 -15.65 -8.82 3.78
CA GLY A 180 -16.87 -8.37 4.45
C GLY A 180 -16.99 -6.85 4.61
N GLY A 181 -16.20 -6.04 3.89
CA GLY A 181 -16.30 -4.56 3.95
C GLY A 181 -14.97 -3.85 3.74
N THR A 182 -14.85 -2.63 4.31
CA THR A 182 -13.65 -1.79 4.13
C THR A 182 -13.32 -0.98 5.39
N ASP A 183 -12.02 -0.74 5.59
CA ASP A 183 -11.47 0.14 6.63
C ASP A 183 -10.74 1.35 6.02
N ASN A 184 -10.72 1.48 4.67
CA ASN A 184 -9.94 2.50 3.97
C ASN A 184 -10.71 3.11 2.78
N HIS A 185 -10.02 3.43 1.67
CA HIS A 185 -10.55 4.11 0.49
C HIS A 185 -11.01 3.16 -0.62
N VAL A 186 -10.86 1.85 -0.44
CA VAL A 186 -11.16 0.85 -1.47
C VAL A 186 -12.10 -0.22 -0.91
N LEU A 187 -12.98 -0.72 -1.74
CA LEU A 187 -13.77 -1.92 -1.51
C LEU A 187 -13.70 -2.81 -2.75
N LEU A 188 -13.89 -4.10 -2.57
CA LEU A 188 -13.93 -5.06 -3.66
C LEU A 188 -15.25 -5.83 -3.59
N MET A 189 -16.00 -5.81 -4.69
CA MET A 189 -17.18 -6.65 -4.85
C MET A 189 -16.74 -8.07 -5.20
N ASP A 190 -17.31 -9.05 -4.51
CA ASP A 190 -17.11 -10.45 -4.85
C ASP A 190 -18.19 -10.91 -5.82
N LEU A 191 -17.79 -11.13 -7.07
CA LEU A 191 -18.69 -11.51 -8.16
C LEU A 191 -18.73 -13.03 -8.43
N ARG A 192 -18.01 -13.84 -7.64
CA ARG A 192 -17.85 -15.29 -7.91
C ARG A 192 -19.19 -16.05 -7.94
N ASP A 193 -20.17 -15.59 -7.21
CA ASP A 193 -21.53 -16.18 -7.16
C ASP A 193 -22.51 -15.46 -8.08
N THR A 194 -22.04 -14.72 -9.07
CA THR A 194 -22.88 -13.98 -10.02
C THR A 194 -22.53 -14.38 -11.46
N ASP A 195 -23.47 -14.17 -12.38
CA ASP A 195 -23.25 -14.39 -13.82
C ASP A 195 -22.58 -13.20 -14.52
N VAL A 196 -22.08 -12.19 -13.73
CA VAL A 196 -21.49 -10.97 -14.24
C VAL A 196 -20.00 -10.95 -13.98
N THR A 197 -19.21 -10.71 -15.03
CA THR A 197 -17.76 -10.50 -14.88
C THR A 197 -17.44 -9.07 -14.44
N GLY A 198 -16.27 -8.85 -13.82
CA GLY A 198 -15.82 -7.51 -13.45
C GLY A 198 -15.79 -6.55 -14.65
N LYS A 199 -15.39 -7.04 -15.83
CA LYS A 199 -15.37 -6.26 -17.08
C LYS A 199 -16.77 -5.82 -17.53
N GLU A 200 -17.76 -6.70 -17.40
CA GLU A 200 -19.14 -6.35 -17.74
C GLU A 200 -19.74 -5.37 -16.74
N LEU A 201 -19.43 -5.52 -15.43
CA LEU A 201 -19.89 -4.59 -14.42
C LEU A 201 -19.26 -3.19 -14.59
N GLU A 202 -17.98 -3.12 -14.97
CA GLU A 202 -17.29 -1.86 -15.24
C GLU A 202 -17.89 -1.12 -16.44
N ALA A 203 -18.35 -1.87 -17.46
CA ALA A 203 -18.89 -1.31 -18.71
C ALA A 203 -20.35 -0.79 -18.58
N ARG A 204 -21.07 -1.13 -17.52
CA ARG A 204 -22.47 -0.72 -17.25
C ARG A 204 -22.53 0.54 -16.41
#